data_bb3bdc8607910ede573a7541e33d7a37
#
_entry.id   bb3bdc8607910ede573a7541e33d7a37
#
_cell.length_a   1.000
_cell.length_b   1.000
_cell.length_c   1.000
_cell.angle_alpha   90.00
_cell.angle_beta   90.00
_cell.angle_gamma   90.00
#
_symmetry.space_group_name_H-M   'P 1'
#
loop_
_entity.id
_entity.type
_entity.pdbx_description
1 polymer ?
#
loop_
_entity_poly.entity_id
_entity_poly.type
_entity_poly.pdbx_seq_one_letter_code
_entity_poly.pdbx_strand_id
1 'polypeptide(L)'
;MKLINMKIHHNQPFQYYNYLIFIATLLFATLLCWGVSGNQPHVHDILLIWVIINFLWLKPIVFKLLSPLFLAWILFFPIGLQYGYPTSAMIFSALETNRNEVTEFFDPFTLWIYLGIIILTLIILFLTKKIRATHKQRQFFYWFSIILILVFIGCIIPIKHSYFKWHFSKILNLIPYTTTSYHIYKNYQNNLQELSKKPIDWKVSAYVPKYKNHVFVLGESMSKYYMSSYGYPVKTTPFLDNVNGIKYNQFISPAGHTTTSVPRLLTIPNPQKVEFQNSIFSLANQVGIETYWISNQDHVGVFDNEVSYIANQANHLYFYGDHAPTKTHRFDHEMLAEIEKAINSPSDKPKFIAIHLMGSHPRFVKRLDNKRPRFYFDNDDLADYLSTIYQTDMFLKEIYQLLHTANKNNNQPFSMVYTSDHGLHQTKLKHDDTQFTLRTPLFKLSSDDSERIENNTPQAGHGFVWFLADWLGIKTHNQTRNTFLSRTEQENPDDIPIFFEHTQAYGNLTPFDGQLLMPKADEIQASPK
;
A
#
# COMPACT_ATOMS: atom_id res chain seq x y z
N MET A 1 27.63 -79.81 25.60
CA MET A 1 26.60 -79.32 24.69
C MET A 1 25.93 -78.15 25.39
N LYS A 2 26.41 -76.87 25.09
CA LYS A 2 25.91 -75.66 25.67
C LYS A 2 24.87 -75.04 24.73
N LEU A 3 23.63 -75.03 25.17
CA LEU A 3 22.55 -74.33 24.47
C LEU A 3 22.75 -72.82 24.57
N ILE A 4 22.99 -72.17 23.44
CA ILE A 4 23.04 -70.69 23.33
C ILE A 4 21.60 -70.19 23.32
N ASN A 5 21.17 -69.61 24.41
CA ASN A 5 19.92 -68.84 24.48
C ASN A 5 20.12 -67.53 23.77
N MET A 6 19.68 -67.43 22.53
CA MET A 6 19.50 -66.14 21.84
C MET A 6 18.30 -65.41 22.41
N LYS A 7 18.57 -64.43 23.28
CA LYS A 7 17.57 -63.43 23.66
C LYS A 7 17.26 -62.60 22.45
N ILE A 8 16.13 -62.85 21.81
CA ILE A 8 15.54 -61.96 20.79
C ILE A 8 15.18 -60.65 21.47
N HIS A 9 15.90 -59.56 21.14
CA HIS A 9 15.63 -58.22 21.60
C HIS A 9 14.25 -57.75 21.09
N HIS A 10 13.27 -57.75 21.93
CA HIS A 10 11.91 -57.22 21.71
C HIS A 10 11.85 -55.67 21.70
N ASN A 11 12.91 -54.97 21.24
CA ASN A 11 13.00 -53.50 21.29
C ASN A 11 12.70 -52.80 19.94
N GLN A 12 12.42 -53.56 18.85
CA GLN A 12 12.20 -52.93 17.53
C GLN A 12 10.90 -52.15 17.37
N PRO A 13 9.71 -52.52 17.87
CA PRO A 13 8.48 -51.77 17.63
C PRO A 13 8.49 -50.40 18.31
N PHE A 14 9.28 -50.19 19.39
CA PHE A 14 9.34 -48.92 20.11
C PHE A 14 10.14 -47.81 19.39
N GLN A 15 11.14 -48.17 18.60
CA GLN A 15 11.93 -47.22 17.81
C GLN A 15 11.12 -46.67 16.64
N TYR A 16 10.39 -47.50 15.91
CA TYR A 16 9.55 -47.07 14.78
C TYR A 16 8.45 -46.10 15.20
N TYR A 17 7.89 -46.27 16.39
CA TYR A 17 6.83 -45.43 16.89
C TYR A 17 7.29 -43.97 17.14
N ASN A 18 8.53 -43.77 17.56
CA ASN A 18 9.10 -42.44 17.80
C ASN A 18 9.43 -41.71 16.49
N TYR A 19 9.89 -42.44 15.47
CA TYR A 19 10.09 -41.84 14.13
C TYR A 19 8.76 -41.40 13.51
N LEU A 20 7.69 -42.19 13.68
CA LEU A 20 6.36 -41.84 13.21
C LEU A 20 5.83 -40.57 13.86
N ILE A 21 6.05 -40.40 15.17
CA ILE A 21 5.67 -39.18 15.88
C ILE A 21 6.46 -37.96 15.38
N PHE A 22 7.78 -38.14 15.19
CA PHE A 22 8.66 -37.09 14.72
C PHE A 22 8.26 -36.63 13.30
N ILE A 23 7.94 -37.58 12.43
CA ILE A 23 7.42 -37.29 11.08
C ILE A 23 6.03 -36.61 11.16
N ALA A 24 5.13 -37.10 12.01
CA ALA A 24 3.80 -36.56 12.17
C ALA A 24 3.82 -35.12 12.72
N THR A 25 4.72 -34.80 13.66
CA THR A 25 4.89 -33.43 14.17
C THR A 25 5.50 -32.49 13.13
N LEU A 26 6.44 -32.98 12.30
CA LEU A 26 6.99 -32.21 11.20
C LEU A 26 5.92 -31.93 10.12
N LEU A 27 5.16 -32.96 9.74
CA LEU A 27 4.05 -32.82 8.80
C LEU A 27 3.01 -31.80 9.32
N PHE A 28 2.67 -31.90 10.59
CA PHE A 28 1.76 -30.94 11.23
C PHE A 28 2.31 -29.51 11.20
N ALA A 29 3.58 -29.29 11.57
CA ALA A 29 4.22 -27.99 11.50
C ALA A 29 4.23 -27.43 10.07
N THR A 30 4.53 -28.29 9.08
CA THR A 30 4.53 -27.92 7.66
C THR A 30 3.14 -27.48 7.18
N LEU A 31 2.12 -28.28 7.46
CA LEU A 31 0.74 -27.97 7.07
C LEU A 31 0.24 -26.70 7.76
N LEU A 32 0.52 -26.53 9.05
CA LEU A 32 0.14 -25.35 9.80
C LEU A 32 0.80 -24.08 9.24
N CYS A 33 2.10 -24.12 8.99
CA CYS A 33 2.83 -23.00 8.39
C CYS A 33 2.33 -22.69 6.98
N TRP A 34 2.02 -23.71 6.20
CA TRP A 34 1.49 -23.55 4.85
C TRP A 34 0.14 -22.81 4.87
N GLY A 35 -0.81 -23.27 5.67
CA GLY A 35 -2.11 -22.62 5.78
C GLY A 35 -2.01 -21.19 6.30
N VAL A 36 -1.28 -20.95 7.40
CA VAL A 36 -1.19 -19.61 8.01
C VAL A 36 -0.43 -18.61 7.13
N SER A 37 0.56 -19.07 6.34
CA SER A 37 1.39 -18.18 5.50
C SER A 37 0.85 -17.93 4.09
N GLY A 38 -0.29 -18.52 3.73
CA GLY A 38 -0.90 -18.34 2.41
C GLY A 38 -0.08 -18.93 1.27
N ASN A 39 0.19 -20.23 1.31
CA ASN A 39 0.96 -20.98 0.31
C ASN A 39 2.45 -20.58 0.18
N GLN A 40 2.98 -19.75 1.06
CA GLN A 40 4.38 -19.31 1.07
C GLN A 40 5.04 -19.58 2.44
N PRO A 41 5.15 -20.86 2.88
CA PRO A 41 5.76 -21.18 4.15
C PRO A 41 7.28 -20.95 4.08
N HIS A 42 7.81 -20.31 5.10
CA HIS A 42 9.26 -20.23 5.26
C HIS A 42 9.79 -21.45 6.02
N VAL A 43 10.89 -22.01 5.56
CA VAL A 43 11.53 -23.20 6.19
C VAL A 43 11.84 -22.93 7.67
N HIS A 44 12.29 -21.74 8.02
CA HIS A 44 12.58 -21.39 9.41
C HIS A 44 11.32 -21.38 10.30
N ASP A 45 10.16 -20.99 9.78
CA ASP A 45 8.88 -21.07 10.51
C ASP A 45 8.50 -22.52 10.78
N ILE A 46 8.63 -23.39 9.78
CA ILE A 46 8.34 -24.82 9.91
C ILE A 46 9.23 -25.44 10.99
N LEU A 47 10.55 -25.18 10.93
CA LEU A 47 11.50 -25.70 11.91
C LEU A 47 11.21 -25.16 13.32
N LEU A 48 10.91 -23.87 13.44
CA LEU A 48 10.59 -23.25 14.72
C LEU A 48 9.34 -23.87 15.34
N ILE A 49 8.24 -23.96 14.60
CA ILE A 49 6.98 -24.54 15.08
C ILE A 49 7.17 -26.01 15.42
N TRP A 50 7.91 -26.74 14.60
CA TRP A 50 8.22 -28.13 14.85
C TRP A 50 9.01 -28.33 16.15
N VAL A 51 10.02 -27.50 16.43
CA VAL A 51 10.79 -27.49 17.68
C VAL A 51 9.88 -27.16 18.87
N ILE A 52 9.03 -26.13 18.74
CA ILE A 52 8.07 -25.73 19.78
C ILE A 52 7.12 -26.89 20.09
N ILE A 53 6.54 -27.54 19.09
CA ILE A 53 5.62 -28.66 19.26
C ILE A 53 6.32 -29.80 20.00
N ASN A 54 7.54 -30.18 19.61
CA ASN A 54 8.29 -31.25 20.26
C ASN A 54 8.68 -30.88 21.69
N PHE A 55 9.08 -29.64 21.97
CA PHE A 55 9.38 -29.16 23.31
C PHE A 55 8.12 -29.15 24.20
N LEU A 56 7.01 -28.64 23.71
CA LEU A 56 5.73 -28.60 24.45
C LEU A 56 5.20 -30.01 24.70
N TRP A 57 5.39 -30.93 23.76
CA TRP A 57 5.02 -32.32 23.93
C TRP A 57 5.76 -33.02 25.09
N LEU A 58 7.01 -32.62 25.35
CA LEU A 58 7.78 -33.12 26.50
C LEU A 58 7.22 -32.65 27.86
N LYS A 59 6.42 -31.61 27.85
CA LYS A 59 5.76 -31.02 29.02
C LYS A 59 4.23 -31.08 28.87
N PRO A 60 3.58 -32.21 29.15
CA PRO A 60 2.15 -32.42 28.86
C PRO A 60 1.21 -31.36 29.45
N ILE A 61 1.53 -30.80 30.62
CA ILE A 61 0.74 -29.74 31.22
C ILE A 61 0.83 -28.46 30.41
N VAL A 62 2.04 -28.06 30.01
CA VAL A 62 2.28 -26.86 29.17
C VAL A 62 1.62 -27.02 27.80
N PHE A 63 1.73 -28.21 27.20
CA PHE A 63 1.06 -28.52 25.92
C PHE A 63 -0.46 -28.35 26.04
N LYS A 64 -1.08 -28.86 27.10
CA LYS A 64 -2.52 -28.71 27.32
C LYS A 64 -2.93 -27.24 27.53
N LEU A 65 -2.12 -26.44 28.22
CA LEU A 65 -2.36 -25.02 28.42
C LEU A 65 -2.25 -24.20 27.14
N LEU A 66 -1.33 -24.57 26.23
CA LEU A 66 -1.11 -23.88 24.96
C LEU A 66 -1.92 -24.47 23.78
N SER A 67 -2.61 -25.62 23.99
CA SER A 67 -3.46 -26.21 22.94
C SER A 67 -4.54 -25.27 22.38
N PRO A 68 -5.16 -24.35 23.14
CA PRO A 68 -6.09 -23.36 22.57
C PRO A 68 -5.44 -22.45 21.54
N LEU A 69 -4.14 -22.12 21.68
CA LEU A 69 -3.39 -21.32 20.72
C LEU A 69 -3.24 -22.07 19.38
N PHE A 70 -2.92 -23.36 19.42
CA PHE A 70 -2.89 -24.20 18.23
C PHE A 70 -4.26 -24.31 17.57
N LEU A 71 -5.32 -24.36 18.36
CA LEU A 71 -6.68 -24.36 17.84
C LEU A 71 -6.99 -23.06 17.07
N ALA A 72 -6.57 -21.91 17.58
CA ALA A 72 -6.73 -20.63 16.89
C ALA A 72 -6.01 -20.63 15.53
N TRP A 73 -4.78 -21.16 15.47
CA TRP A 73 -4.05 -21.29 14.20
C TRP A 73 -4.72 -22.28 13.23
N ILE A 74 -5.29 -23.38 13.74
CA ILE A 74 -6.03 -24.35 12.92
C ILE A 74 -7.31 -23.72 12.36
N LEU A 75 -8.01 -22.94 13.15
CA LEU A 75 -9.20 -22.21 12.69
C LEU A 75 -8.86 -21.15 11.64
N PHE A 76 -7.68 -20.53 11.74
CA PHE A 76 -7.20 -19.59 10.73
C PHE A 76 -6.68 -20.29 9.45
N PHE A 77 -6.34 -21.57 9.50
CA PHE A 77 -5.78 -22.35 8.39
C PHE A 77 -6.52 -22.17 7.05
N PRO A 78 -7.87 -22.33 6.96
CA PRO A 78 -8.59 -22.15 5.70
C PRO A 78 -8.54 -20.71 5.20
N ILE A 79 -8.61 -19.74 6.10
CA ILE A 79 -8.53 -18.31 5.76
C ILE A 79 -7.16 -18.02 5.16
N GLY A 80 -6.08 -18.44 5.84
CA GLY A 80 -4.72 -18.23 5.37
C GLY A 80 -4.43 -18.96 4.06
N LEU A 81 -4.95 -20.17 3.87
CA LEU A 81 -4.77 -20.93 2.63
C LEU A 81 -5.43 -20.26 1.44
N GLN A 82 -6.66 -19.74 1.63
CA GLN A 82 -7.46 -19.12 0.57
C GLN A 82 -7.04 -17.68 0.30
N TYR A 83 -6.82 -16.89 1.35
CA TYR A 83 -6.64 -15.44 1.27
C TYR A 83 -5.24 -14.96 1.63
N GLY A 84 -4.37 -15.85 2.10
CA GLY A 84 -3.02 -15.52 2.50
C GLY A 84 -2.87 -15.06 3.94
N TYR A 85 -1.69 -14.51 4.25
CA TYR A 85 -1.44 -13.93 5.57
C TYR A 85 -2.31 -12.68 5.75
N PRO A 86 -2.92 -12.46 6.94
CA PRO A 86 -3.85 -11.35 7.11
C PRO A 86 -3.16 -10.01 6.83
N THR A 87 -3.84 -9.17 6.07
CA THR A 87 -3.46 -7.77 5.89
C THR A 87 -4.27 -6.90 6.88
N SER A 88 -3.82 -5.66 7.11
CA SER A 88 -4.62 -4.71 7.88
C SER A 88 -5.99 -4.49 7.25
N ALA A 89 -6.07 -4.40 5.92
CA ALA A 89 -7.32 -4.27 5.18
C ALA A 89 -8.28 -5.44 5.45
N MET A 90 -7.80 -6.70 5.43
CA MET A 90 -8.63 -7.86 5.78
C MET A 90 -9.18 -7.80 7.21
N ILE A 91 -8.35 -7.34 8.17
CA ILE A 91 -8.77 -7.21 9.58
C ILE A 91 -9.83 -6.12 9.70
N PHE A 92 -9.67 -4.99 8.99
CA PHE A 92 -10.62 -3.87 9.01
C PHE A 92 -11.93 -4.25 8.33
N SER A 93 -11.88 -4.87 7.15
CA SER A 93 -13.06 -5.40 6.48
C SER A 93 -13.83 -6.39 7.37
N ALA A 94 -13.11 -7.27 8.09
CA ALA A 94 -13.73 -8.20 9.02
C ALA A 94 -14.41 -7.50 10.22
N LEU A 95 -13.93 -6.31 10.63
CA LEU A 95 -14.53 -5.52 11.71
C LEU A 95 -15.75 -4.70 11.24
N GLU A 96 -15.84 -4.39 9.95
CA GLU A 96 -16.92 -3.60 9.33
C GLU A 96 -17.95 -4.50 8.59
N THR A 97 -17.68 -5.79 8.46
CA THR A 97 -18.43 -6.71 7.61
C THR A 97 -19.87 -6.92 8.11
N ASN A 98 -20.78 -7.12 7.19
CA ASN A 98 -22.17 -7.46 7.44
C ASN A 98 -22.43 -8.97 7.19
N ARG A 99 -23.65 -9.43 7.52
CA ARG A 99 -24.00 -10.85 7.45
C ARG A 99 -23.94 -11.43 6.01
N ASN A 100 -24.20 -10.62 5.00
CA ASN A 100 -24.19 -11.09 3.59
C ASN A 100 -22.73 -11.26 3.12
N GLU A 101 -21.85 -10.32 3.44
CA GLU A 101 -20.43 -10.39 3.12
C GLU A 101 -19.74 -11.57 3.81
N VAL A 102 -20.16 -11.91 5.05
CA VAL A 102 -19.66 -13.12 5.72
C VAL A 102 -19.95 -14.38 4.91
N THR A 103 -21.13 -14.52 4.32
CA THR A 103 -21.45 -15.70 3.48
C THR A 103 -20.59 -15.74 2.23
N GLU A 104 -20.44 -14.62 1.52
CA GLU A 104 -19.57 -14.51 0.35
C GLU A 104 -18.10 -14.79 0.68
N PHE A 105 -17.64 -14.39 1.88
CA PHE A 105 -16.29 -14.69 2.35
C PHE A 105 -16.01 -16.19 2.47
N PHE A 106 -17.01 -17.00 2.87
CA PHE A 106 -16.88 -18.45 3.03
C PHE A 106 -17.19 -19.26 1.76
N ASP A 107 -17.82 -18.68 0.74
CA ASP A 107 -18.17 -19.36 -0.52
C ASP A 107 -16.97 -20.01 -1.24
N PRO A 108 -15.76 -19.42 -1.29
CA PRO A 108 -14.63 -20.05 -1.94
C PRO A 108 -14.05 -21.26 -1.20
N PHE A 109 -14.52 -21.56 0.01
CA PHE A 109 -13.96 -22.65 0.81
C PHE A 109 -14.40 -24.02 0.30
N THR A 110 -13.47 -24.72 -0.32
CA THR A 110 -13.71 -26.06 -0.85
C THR A 110 -13.72 -27.12 0.25
N LEU A 111 -14.36 -28.27 -0.04
CA LEU A 111 -14.39 -29.43 0.87
C LEU A 111 -12.98 -29.86 1.33
N TRP A 112 -11.98 -29.72 0.48
CA TRP A 112 -10.57 -30.08 0.80
C TRP A 112 -9.97 -29.25 1.92
N ILE A 113 -10.38 -27.98 2.04
CA ILE A 113 -9.92 -27.08 3.11
C ILE A 113 -10.47 -27.55 4.46
N TYR A 114 -11.76 -27.90 4.51
CA TYR A 114 -12.36 -28.48 5.72
C TYR A 114 -11.74 -29.83 6.11
N LEU A 115 -11.41 -30.69 5.14
CA LEU A 115 -10.67 -31.93 5.37
C LEU A 115 -9.29 -31.64 5.96
N GLY A 116 -8.58 -30.62 5.48
CA GLY A 116 -7.31 -30.17 6.06
C GLY A 116 -7.43 -29.82 7.54
N ILE A 117 -8.45 -29.06 7.93
CA ILE A 117 -8.73 -28.72 9.35
C ILE A 117 -9.00 -29.97 10.18
N ILE A 118 -9.82 -30.89 9.67
CA ILE A 118 -10.16 -32.14 10.36
C ILE A 118 -8.88 -32.97 10.57
N ILE A 119 -8.05 -33.12 9.54
CA ILE A 119 -6.78 -33.86 9.64
C ILE A 119 -5.85 -33.22 10.67
N LEU A 120 -5.65 -31.90 10.63
CA LEU A 120 -4.83 -31.18 11.59
C LEU A 120 -5.36 -31.35 13.02
N THR A 121 -6.67 -31.26 13.20
CA THR A 121 -7.32 -31.48 14.50
C THR A 121 -7.11 -32.90 15.02
N LEU A 122 -7.29 -33.91 14.15
CA LEU A 122 -7.07 -35.32 14.49
C LEU A 122 -5.61 -35.59 14.87
N ILE A 123 -4.65 -35.00 14.15
CA ILE A 123 -3.22 -35.10 14.49
C ILE A 123 -2.96 -34.51 15.89
N ILE A 124 -3.49 -33.32 16.21
CA ILE A 124 -3.34 -32.73 17.55
C ILE A 124 -3.95 -33.63 18.62
N LEU A 125 -5.17 -34.10 18.40
CA LEU A 125 -5.85 -34.98 19.36
C LEU A 125 -5.08 -36.31 19.56
N PHE A 126 -4.52 -36.87 18.50
CA PHE A 126 -3.66 -38.04 18.56
C PHE A 126 -2.38 -37.77 19.38
N LEU A 127 -1.70 -36.66 19.09
CA LEU A 127 -0.48 -36.23 19.78
C LEU A 127 -0.74 -35.99 21.27
N THR A 128 -1.90 -35.44 21.64
CA THR A 128 -2.25 -35.19 23.05
C THR A 128 -2.58 -36.45 23.85
N LYS A 129 -3.10 -37.49 23.23
CA LYS A 129 -3.60 -38.69 23.94
C LYS A 129 -2.56 -39.80 24.15
N LYS A 130 -1.56 -39.95 23.27
CA LYS A 130 -0.81 -41.20 23.17
C LYS A 130 0.66 -41.15 23.54
N ILE A 131 1.26 -40.05 23.96
CA ILE A 131 2.70 -39.96 23.96
C ILE A 131 3.31 -40.05 25.38
N ARG A 132 3.85 -41.25 25.68
CA ARG A 132 4.77 -41.48 26.79
C ARG A 132 6.17 -41.72 26.24
N ALA A 133 6.97 -40.64 26.10
CA ALA A 133 8.37 -40.77 25.74
C ALA A 133 9.19 -41.42 26.89
N THR A 134 10.19 -42.25 26.57
CA THR A 134 11.14 -42.75 27.56
C THR A 134 12.02 -41.63 28.12
N HIS A 135 12.59 -41.79 29.32
CA HIS A 135 13.43 -40.81 29.97
C HIS A 135 14.60 -40.32 29.08
N LYS A 136 15.29 -41.24 28.36
CA LYS A 136 16.40 -40.93 27.46
C LYS A 136 15.95 -40.11 26.23
N GLN A 137 14.79 -40.44 25.67
CA GLN A 137 14.21 -39.69 24.55
C GLN A 137 13.80 -38.29 24.97
N ARG A 138 13.20 -38.13 26.16
CA ARG A 138 12.88 -36.78 26.72
C ARG A 138 14.13 -35.94 26.87
N GLN A 139 15.24 -36.49 27.38
CA GLN A 139 16.47 -35.76 27.53
C GLN A 139 17.07 -35.37 26.16
N PHE A 140 17.11 -36.28 25.17
CA PHE A 140 17.61 -35.97 23.85
C PHE A 140 16.83 -34.84 23.17
N PHE A 141 15.50 -34.94 23.10
CA PHE A 141 14.65 -33.89 22.51
C PHE A 141 14.68 -32.58 23.28
N TYR A 142 14.81 -32.63 24.58
CA TYR A 142 14.94 -31.43 25.41
C TYR A 142 16.21 -30.66 25.07
N TRP A 143 17.36 -31.31 25.07
CA TRP A 143 18.63 -30.68 24.71
C TRP A 143 18.69 -30.27 23.24
N PHE A 144 18.18 -31.07 22.35
CA PHE A 144 18.07 -30.74 20.94
C PHE A 144 17.23 -29.49 20.72
N SER A 145 16.07 -29.39 21.36
CA SER A 145 15.21 -28.19 21.28
C SER A 145 15.87 -26.96 21.87
N ILE A 146 16.58 -27.09 23.01
CA ILE A 146 17.33 -25.99 23.62
C ILE A 146 18.44 -25.52 22.68
N ILE A 147 19.22 -26.43 22.12
CA ILE A 147 20.30 -26.09 21.18
C ILE A 147 19.75 -25.35 19.97
N LEU A 148 18.66 -25.84 19.36
CA LEU A 148 18.03 -25.18 18.24
C LEU A 148 17.48 -23.79 18.61
N ILE A 149 16.86 -23.63 19.78
CA ILE A 149 16.41 -22.34 20.27
C ILE A 149 17.60 -21.39 20.48
N LEU A 150 18.70 -21.85 21.05
CA LEU A 150 19.91 -21.05 21.27
C LEU A 150 20.57 -20.66 19.94
N VAL A 151 20.68 -21.57 18.97
CA VAL A 151 21.17 -21.28 17.63
C VAL A 151 20.27 -20.23 16.97
N PHE A 152 18.98 -20.38 17.11
CA PHE A 152 17.98 -19.47 16.58
C PHE A 152 18.10 -18.07 17.21
N ILE A 153 18.23 -17.98 18.53
CA ILE A 153 18.47 -16.73 19.26
C ILE A 153 19.81 -16.14 18.85
N GLY A 154 20.86 -16.93 18.71
CA GLY A 154 22.19 -16.48 18.28
C GLY A 154 22.23 -15.93 16.85
N CYS A 155 21.41 -16.46 15.95
CA CYS A 155 21.23 -15.92 14.60
C CYS A 155 20.43 -14.61 14.58
N ILE A 156 19.64 -14.34 15.63
CA ILE A 156 18.74 -13.20 15.73
C ILE A 156 19.43 -11.94 16.27
N ILE A 157 20.29 -12.09 17.28
CA ILE A 157 20.91 -10.98 18.03
C ILE A 157 21.69 -9.99 17.14
N PRO A 158 22.38 -10.40 16.06
CA PRO A 158 23.16 -9.46 15.23
C PRO A 158 22.35 -8.62 14.25
N ILE A 159 21.05 -8.87 14.05
CA ILE A 159 20.25 -8.23 13.00
C ILE A 159 19.56 -6.99 13.55
N LYS A 160 19.87 -5.81 12.95
CA LYS A 160 19.33 -4.49 13.32
C LYS A 160 17.81 -4.51 13.59
N HIS A 161 17.46 -3.98 14.74
CA HIS A 161 16.24 -4.15 15.53
C HIS A 161 14.87 -3.90 14.85
N SER A 162 14.76 -3.09 13.78
CA SER A 162 13.47 -2.68 13.20
C SER A 162 12.91 -3.62 12.13
N TYR A 163 13.77 -4.15 11.29
CA TYR A 163 13.35 -5.04 10.18
C TYR A 163 12.96 -6.44 10.66
N PHE A 164 13.58 -6.89 11.77
CA PHE A 164 13.44 -8.25 12.28
C PHE A 164 12.11 -8.50 13.02
N LYS A 165 11.58 -7.50 13.71
CA LYS A 165 10.34 -7.65 14.52
C LYS A 165 9.13 -8.13 13.71
N TRP A 166 9.04 -7.79 12.43
CA TRP A 166 7.87 -8.04 11.58
C TRP A 166 7.99 -9.25 10.64
N HIS A 167 9.21 -9.78 10.44
CA HIS A 167 9.47 -10.78 9.40
C HIS A 167 9.95 -12.12 9.93
N PHE A 168 10.21 -12.23 11.22
CA PHE A 168 10.86 -13.39 11.81
C PHE A 168 10.01 -14.66 11.76
N SER A 169 8.75 -14.60 12.10
CA SER A 169 7.81 -15.72 12.01
C SER A 169 6.39 -15.23 11.79
N LYS A 170 5.80 -15.57 10.65
CA LYS A 170 4.41 -15.23 10.35
C LYS A 170 3.45 -15.84 11.37
N ILE A 171 3.71 -17.07 11.80
CA ILE A 171 2.82 -17.76 12.75
C ILE A 171 2.86 -17.11 14.14
N LEU A 172 4.05 -16.85 14.68
CA LEU A 172 4.17 -16.22 16.00
C LEU A 172 3.66 -14.77 15.99
N ASN A 173 3.81 -14.10 14.86
CA ASN A 173 3.34 -12.71 14.70
C ASN A 173 1.83 -12.59 14.41
N LEU A 174 1.13 -13.66 14.10
CA LEU A 174 -0.30 -13.60 13.73
C LEU A 174 -1.13 -12.88 14.79
N ILE A 175 -1.01 -13.29 16.06
CA ILE A 175 -1.77 -12.69 17.17
C ILE A 175 -1.32 -11.27 17.50
N PRO A 176 0.00 -10.98 17.72
CA PRO A 176 0.46 -9.61 17.91
C PRO A 176 0.08 -8.68 16.76
N TYR A 177 0.21 -9.14 15.51
CA TYR A 177 -0.15 -8.37 14.34
C TYR A 177 -1.64 -8.02 14.31
N THR A 178 -2.51 -9.03 14.51
CA THR A 178 -3.96 -8.83 14.54
C THR A 178 -4.38 -7.88 15.66
N THR A 179 -3.78 -8.03 16.85
CA THR A 179 -4.06 -7.15 17.99
C THR A 179 -3.62 -5.71 17.72
N THR A 180 -2.43 -5.53 17.14
CA THR A 180 -1.92 -4.20 16.77
C THR A 180 -2.82 -3.55 15.71
N SER A 181 -3.20 -4.29 14.67
CA SER A 181 -4.11 -3.80 13.62
C SER A 181 -5.47 -3.39 14.20
N TYR A 182 -6.02 -4.17 15.14
CA TYR A 182 -7.25 -3.82 15.85
C TYR A 182 -7.12 -2.49 16.63
N HIS A 183 -6.01 -2.29 17.35
CA HIS A 183 -5.77 -1.03 18.06
C HIS A 183 -5.60 0.16 17.10
N ILE A 184 -4.90 -0.03 15.98
CA ILE A 184 -4.77 0.99 14.94
C ILE A 184 -6.14 1.38 14.41
N TYR A 185 -6.97 0.40 14.05
CA TYR A 185 -8.33 0.62 13.57
C TYR A 185 -9.18 1.39 14.59
N LYS A 186 -9.18 0.96 15.85
CA LYS A 186 -9.93 1.61 16.93
C LYS A 186 -9.49 3.07 17.14
N ASN A 187 -8.18 3.32 17.14
CA ASN A 187 -7.64 4.67 17.26
C ASN A 187 -8.03 5.53 16.05
N TYR A 188 -8.00 4.96 14.85
CA TYR A 188 -8.44 5.64 13.63
C TYR A 188 -9.91 6.04 13.73
N GLN A 189 -10.82 5.15 14.12
CA GLN A 189 -12.24 5.46 14.30
C GLN A 189 -12.48 6.56 15.35
N ASN A 190 -11.77 6.49 16.48
CA ASN A 190 -11.85 7.54 17.51
C ASN A 190 -11.41 8.91 16.96
N ASN A 191 -10.31 8.95 16.20
CA ASN A 191 -9.81 10.18 15.60
C ASN A 191 -10.77 10.74 14.54
N LEU A 192 -11.41 9.89 13.73
CA LEU A 192 -12.46 10.31 12.80
C LEU A 192 -13.63 10.98 13.53
N GLN A 193 -14.09 10.39 14.65
CA GLN A 193 -15.15 10.98 15.46
C GLN A 193 -14.75 12.34 16.05
N GLU A 194 -13.50 12.49 16.49
CA GLU A 194 -13.00 13.78 16.98
C GLU A 194 -12.87 14.82 15.86
N LEU A 195 -12.43 14.41 14.67
CA LEU A 195 -12.34 15.29 13.50
C LEU A 195 -13.72 15.77 13.04
N SER A 196 -14.74 14.91 13.08
CA SER A 196 -16.10 15.27 12.66
C SER A 196 -16.76 16.34 13.56
N LYS A 197 -16.26 16.52 14.79
CA LYS A 197 -16.73 17.56 15.72
C LYS A 197 -16.03 18.91 15.53
N LYS A 198 -14.91 18.97 14.78
CA LYS A 198 -14.16 20.19 14.56
C LYS A 198 -14.88 21.09 13.57
N PRO A 199 -14.91 22.41 13.80
CA PRO A 199 -15.50 23.35 12.85
C PRO A 199 -14.70 23.36 11.55
N ILE A 200 -15.42 23.55 10.45
CA ILE A 200 -14.84 23.77 9.12
C ILE A 200 -14.66 25.27 8.94
N ASP A 201 -13.44 25.71 8.65
CA ASP A 201 -13.07 27.13 8.58
C ASP A 201 -13.24 27.74 7.18
N TRP A 202 -13.70 26.96 6.21
CA TRP A 202 -13.94 27.45 4.85
C TRP A 202 -15.00 28.55 4.80
N LYS A 203 -14.65 29.67 4.17
CA LYS A 203 -15.54 30.81 3.97
C LYS A 203 -15.72 31.03 2.47
N VAL A 204 -16.67 30.32 1.89
CA VAL A 204 -16.99 30.43 0.47
C VAL A 204 -17.59 31.82 0.18
N SER A 205 -17.09 32.49 -0.87
CA SER A 205 -17.62 33.79 -1.35
C SER A 205 -18.35 33.65 -2.69
N ALA A 206 -17.98 32.73 -3.55
CA ALA A 206 -18.65 32.43 -4.81
C ALA A 206 -18.35 30.99 -5.29
N TYR A 207 -19.26 30.44 -6.10
CA TYR A 207 -19.07 29.16 -6.78
C TYR A 207 -19.61 29.26 -8.21
N VAL A 208 -18.72 29.08 -9.19
CA VAL A 208 -19.05 29.13 -10.62
C VAL A 208 -18.31 27.96 -11.31
N PRO A 209 -18.93 26.76 -11.40
CA PRO A 209 -18.30 25.60 -12.02
C PRO A 209 -18.21 25.79 -13.54
N LYS A 210 -17.05 25.44 -14.12
CA LYS A 210 -16.83 25.45 -15.58
C LYS A 210 -17.05 24.06 -16.19
N TYR A 211 -16.71 23.03 -15.45
CA TYR A 211 -16.73 21.65 -15.94
C TYR A 211 -17.70 20.79 -15.13
N LYS A 212 -18.21 19.74 -15.77
CA LYS A 212 -19.06 18.73 -15.13
C LYS A 212 -18.24 17.74 -14.32
N ASN A 213 -17.11 17.28 -14.88
CA ASN A 213 -16.20 16.35 -14.25
C ASN A 213 -14.84 17.03 -14.00
N HIS A 214 -14.46 17.15 -12.74
CA HIS A 214 -13.11 17.52 -12.33
C HIS A 214 -12.43 16.25 -11.79
N VAL A 215 -11.38 15.80 -12.47
CA VAL A 215 -10.64 14.59 -12.11
C VAL A 215 -9.24 14.96 -11.64
N PHE A 216 -8.96 14.69 -10.39
CA PHE A 216 -7.64 14.91 -9.80
C PHE A 216 -6.93 13.57 -9.65
N VAL A 217 -5.86 13.35 -10.41
CA VAL A 217 -5.03 12.15 -10.30
C VAL A 217 -3.80 12.46 -9.46
N LEU A 218 -3.73 11.85 -8.30
CA LEU A 218 -2.61 11.94 -7.37
C LEU A 218 -1.71 10.73 -7.57
N GLY A 219 -0.55 10.92 -8.18
CA GLY A 219 0.51 9.93 -8.36
C GLY A 219 1.32 9.72 -7.09
N GLU A 220 2.20 8.74 -7.13
CA GLU A 220 3.05 8.30 -6.03
C GLU A 220 4.50 8.18 -6.49
N SER A 221 5.43 8.79 -5.73
CA SER A 221 6.90 8.65 -5.86
C SER A 221 7.48 8.99 -7.25
N MET A 222 6.83 9.90 -8.01
CA MET A 222 7.24 10.22 -9.38
C MET A 222 8.02 11.54 -9.46
N SER A 223 9.30 11.46 -9.84
CA SER A 223 10.10 12.64 -10.15
C SER A 223 9.89 13.07 -11.61
N LYS A 224 9.65 14.37 -11.84
CA LYS A 224 9.51 14.93 -13.19
C LYS A 224 10.76 14.73 -14.05
N TYR A 225 11.94 14.65 -13.45
CA TYR A 225 13.21 14.53 -14.19
C TYR A 225 13.39 13.19 -14.90
N TYR A 226 12.59 12.17 -14.58
CA TYR A 226 12.56 10.90 -15.29
C TYR A 226 11.41 10.78 -16.31
N MET A 227 10.71 11.89 -16.57
CA MET A 227 9.64 11.96 -17.56
C MET A 227 10.12 12.58 -18.86
N SER A 228 9.83 11.95 -20.02
CA SER A 228 10.18 12.51 -21.32
C SER A 228 9.51 13.86 -21.60
N SER A 229 8.32 14.09 -21.04
CA SER A 229 7.62 15.38 -21.08
C SER A 229 8.37 16.53 -20.41
N TYR A 230 9.35 16.23 -19.56
CA TYR A 230 10.27 17.20 -18.93
C TYR A 230 11.72 17.07 -19.43
N GLY A 231 11.94 16.34 -20.54
CA GLY A 231 13.24 16.28 -21.23
C GLY A 231 14.09 15.05 -20.93
N TYR A 232 13.58 14.04 -20.21
CA TYR A 232 14.31 12.77 -20.06
C TYR A 232 14.39 12.06 -21.41
N PRO A 233 15.55 11.47 -21.81
CA PRO A 233 15.75 10.97 -23.17
C PRO A 233 14.99 9.69 -23.51
N VAL A 234 14.57 8.90 -22.50
CA VAL A 234 13.73 7.72 -22.70
C VAL A 234 12.26 8.15 -22.80
N LYS A 235 11.49 7.61 -23.72
CA LYS A 235 10.07 7.92 -23.95
C LYS A 235 9.17 7.33 -22.85
N THR A 236 9.28 7.87 -21.65
CA THR A 236 8.55 7.42 -20.46
C THR A 236 7.12 7.97 -20.37
N THR A 237 6.82 9.07 -21.05
CA THR A 237 5.51 9.74 -20.97
C THR A 237 4.97 10.16 -22.33
N PRO A 238 4.81 9.22 -23.31
CA PRO A 238 4.42 9.55 -24.68
C PRO A 238 3.04 10.22 -24.80
N PHE A 239 2.11 9.99 -23.87
CA PHE A 239 0.84 10.71 -23.83
C PHE A 239 1.05 12.16 -23.38
N LEU A 240 1.69 12.37 -22.23
CA LEU A 240 1.96 13.70 -21.68
C LEU A 240 2.97 14.51 -22.52
N ASP A 241 3.75 13.87 -23.39
CA ASP A 241 4.62 14.56 -24.36
C ASP A 241 3.82 15.37 -25.38
N ASN A 242 2.61 14.91 -25.75
CA ASN A 242 1.88 15.38 -26.91
C ASN A 242 0.49 15.97 -26.62
N VAL A 243 -0.07 15.74 -25.43
CA VAL A 243 -1.43 16.20 -25.10
C VAL A 243 -1.48 17.73 -24.92
N ASN A 244 -2.56 18.34 -25.42
CA ASN A 244 -2.86 19.76 -25.17
C ASN A 244 -3.22 19.98 -23.71
N GLY A 245 -2.91 21.18 -23.19
CA GLY A 245 -3.15 21.56 -21.81
C GLY A 245 -1.99 22.36 -21.22
N ILE A 246 -1.96 22.52 -19.92
CA ILE A 246 -0.94 23.30 -19.22
C ILE A 246 0.03 22.35 -18.52
N LYS A 247 1.31 22.43 -18.88
CA LYS A 247 2.43 21.80 -18.17
C LYS A 247 3.10 22.82 -17.26
N TYR A 248 3.24 22.51 -15.98
CA TYR A 248 3.94 23.36 -15.02
C TYR A 248 5.37 22.86 -14.83
N ASN A 249 6.35 23.68 -15.18
CA ASN A 249 7.75 23.26 -15.19
C ASN A 249 8.42 23.31 -13.82
N GLN A 250 7.87 24.06 -12.85
CA GLN A 250 8.53 24.32 -11.57
C GLN A 250 7.61 24.06 -10.37
N PHE A 251 6.91 22.94 -10.35
CA PHE A 251 6.14 22.51 -9.19
C PHE A 251 7.04 21.87 -8.14
N ILE A 252 6.82 22.23 -6.87
CA ILE A 252 7.56 21.75 -5.70
C ILE A 252 6.56 21.12 -4.74
N SER A 253 6.64 19.82 -4.52
CA SER A 253 5.86 19.10 -3.53
C SER A 253 6.11 19.64 -2.11
N PRO A 254 5.11 19.66 -1.23
CA PRO A 254 5.27 20.23 0.12
C PRO A 254 6.08 19.35 1.07
N ALA A 255 6.30 18.07 0.75
CA ALA A 255 7.03 17.13 1.60
C ALA A 255 7.54 15.92 0.81
N GLY A 256 8.48 15.15 1.39
CA GLY A 256 9.14 14.01 0.74
C GLY A 256 8.51 12.64 1.02
N HIS A 257 7.36 12.57 1.70
CA HIS A 257 6.63 11.33 2.01
C HIS A 257 5.13 11.53 1.89
N THR A 258 4.41 10.52 1.46
CA THR A 258 2.95 10.54 1.21
C THR A 258 2.16 11.04 2.42
N THR A 259 2.41 10.49 3.61
CA THR A 259 1.71 10.85 4.86
C THR A 259 1.87 12.32 5.25
N THR A 260 2.92 12.96 4.80
CA THR A 260 3.21 14.37 5.09
C THR A 260 2.87 15.29 3.93
N SER A 261 3.02 14.83 2.69
CA SER A 261 2.78 15.59 1.47
C SER A 261 1.29 15.71 1.16
N VAL A 262 0.56 14.58 1.07
CA VAL A 262 -0.84 14.57 0.65
C VAL A 262 -1.74 15.43 1.54
N PRO A 263 -1.64 15.36 2.88
CA PRO A 263 -2.41 16.28 3.73
C PRO A 263 -2.10 17.76 3.47
N ARG A 264 -0.84 18.11 3.21
CA ARG A 264 -0.44 19.49 2.95
C ARG A 264 -0.83 19.99 1.55
N LEU A 265 -0.97 19.09 0.58
CA LEU A 265 -1.51 19.40 -0.74
C LEU A 265 -3.01 19.72 -0.67
N LEU A 266 -3.75 19.02 0.17
CA LEU A 266 -5.21 18.96 0.12
C LEU A 266 -5.93 19.74 1.24
N THR A 267 -5.21 20.33 2.19
CA THR A 267 -5.80 21.11 3.30
C THR A 267 -5.37 22.57 3.28
N ILE A 268 -6.09 23.42 4.01
CA ILE A 268 -5.67 24.82 4.23
C ILE A 268 -4.25 24.85 4.79
N PRO A 269 -3.34 25.62 4.17
CA PRO A 269 -1.96 25.70 4.62
C PRO A 269 -1.85 26.19 6.06
N ASN A 270 -1.22 25.39 6.90
CA ASN A 270 -0.84 25.77 8.26
C ASN A 270 0.59 25.28 8.52
N PRO A 271 1.56 26.17 8.81
CA PRO A 271 2.96 25.78 8.99
C PRO A 271 3.22 24.96 10.26
N GLN A 272 2.30 24.97 11.23
CA GLN A 272 2.47 24.28 12.51
C GLN A 272 1.83 22.91 12.55
N LYS A 273 0.65 22.75 11.90
CA LYS A 273 -0.13 21.50 11.95
C LYS A 273 -0.99 21.33 10.71
N VAL A 274 -1.36 20.10 10.41
CA VAL A 274 -2.38 19.79 9.41
C VAL A 274 -3.76 19.79 10.07
N GLU A 275 -4.68 20.52 9.49
CA GLU A 275 -6.08 20.58 9.92
C GLU A 275 -6.96 19.80 8.93
N PHE A 276 -7.04 18.49 9.14
CA PHE A 276 -7.67 17.56 8.21
C PHE A 276 -9.12 17.90 7.86
N GLN A 277 -9.90 18.51 8.80
CA GLN A 277 -11.27 18.92 8.55
C GLN A 277 -11.38 20.04 7.49
N ASN A 278 -10.30 20.78 7.26
CA ASN A 278 -10.24 21.89 6.32
C ASN A 278 -9.66 21.45 4.96
N SER A 279 -10.15 20.32 4.43
CA SER A 279 -9.69 19.77 3.16
C SER A 279 -10.46 20.32 1.97
N ILE A 280 -9.93 20.04 0.76
CA ILE A 280 -10.62 20.34 -0.51
C ILE A 280 -11.97 19.60 -0.61
N PHE A 281 -12.11 18.42 0.03
CA PHE A 281 -13.37 17.67 0.04
C PHE A 281 -14.43 18.36 0.89
N SER A 282 -14.07 18.82 2.10
CA SER A 282 -15.01 19.59 2.92
C SER A 282 -15.43 20.89 2.23
N LEU A 283 -14.53 21.55 1.50
CA LEU A 283 -14.85 22.73 0.70
C LEU A 283 -15.80 22.40 -0.47
N ALA A 284 -15.49 21.35 -1.24
CA ALA A 284 -16.31 20.92 -2.38
C ALA A 284 -17.72 20.51 -1.96
N ASN A 285 -17.83 19.75 -0.86
CA ASN A 285 -19.11 19.35 -0.28
C ASN A 285 -19.95 20.56 0.16
N GLN A 286 -19.32 21.60 0.71
CA GLN A 286 -20.02 22.80 1.18
C GLN A 286 -20.72 23.56 0.03
N VAL A 287 -20.21 23.48 -1.20
CA VAL A 287 -20.83 24.09 -2.38
C VAL A 287 -21.69 23.11 -3.19
N GLY A 288 -21.86 21.89 -2.70
CA GLY A 288 -22.72 20.88 -3.30
C GLY A 288 -22.10 20.11 -4.47
N ILE A 289 -20.77 20.11 -4.62
CA ILE A 289 -20.06 19.23 -5.55
C ILE A 289 -20.17 17.79 -5.03
N GLU A 290 -20.40 16.83 -5.90
CA GLU A 290 -20.40 15.42 -5.57
C GLU A 290 -18.98 14.88 -5.61
N THR A 291 -18.48 14.39 -4.49
CA THR A 291 -17.07 14.07 -4.30
C THR A 291 -16.80 12.58 -4.23
N TYR A 292 -15.73 12.15 -4.90
CA TYR A 292 -15.28 10.76 -4.97
C TYR A 292 -13.80 10.66 -4.58
N TRP A 293 -13.47 9.62 -3.81
CA TRP A 293 -12.10 9.18 -3.58
C TRP A 293 -11.96 7.74 -4.03
N ILE A 294 -11.12 7.50 -5.04
CA ILE A 294 -10.84 6.17 -5.60
C ILE A 294 -9.34 5.91 -5.44
N SER A 295 -8.96 4.91 -4.64
CA SER A 295 -7.57 4.68 -4.25
C SER A 295 -7.11 3.25 -4.48
N ASN A 296 -5.89 3.08 -4.97
CA ASN A 296 -5.16 1.81 -4.98
C ASN A 296 -4.27 1.62 -3.75
N GLN A 297 -4.15 2.64 -2.90
CA GLN A 297 -3.47 2.54 -1.61
C GLN A 297 -4.41 1.99 -0.54
N ASP A 298 -3.86 1.58 0.60
CA ASP A 298 -4.65 1.00 1.67
C ASP A 298 -5.52 2.07 2.38
N HIS A 299 -6.73 1.67 2.78
CA HIS A 299 -7.67 2.57 3.46
C HIS A 299 -7.15 2.97 4.84
N VAL A 300 -6.75 2.00 5.64
CA VAL A 300 -6.21 2.22 6.98
C VAL A 300 -4.99 1.33 7.18
N GLY A 301 -3.94 1.90 7.72
CA GLY A 301 -2.69 1.18 7.93
C GLY A 301 -1.80 1.88 8.95
N VAL A 302 -0.61 1.35 9.12
CA VAL A 302 0.40 1.96 10.01
C VAL A 302 0.85 3.33 9.48
N PHE A 303 0.75 3.52 8.15
CA PHE A 303 1.27 4.69 7.44
C PHE A 303 0.21 5.47 6.63
N ASP A 304 -1.05 5.03 6.58
CA ASP A 304 -2.04 5.59 5.63
C ASP A 304 -3.14 6.41 6.29
N ASN A 305 -3.16 6.51 7.62
CA ASN A 305 -4.27 7.11 8.37
C ASN A 305 -4.47 8.61 8.07
N GLU A 306 -3.39 9.37 7.87
CA GLU A 306 -3.45 10.81 7.61
C GLU A 306 -4.14 11.12 6.28
N VAL A 307 -3.88 10.32 5.25
CA VAL A 307 -4.52 10.46 3.93
C VAL A 307 -5.99 10.05 4.03
N SER A 308 -6.27 8.97 4.76
CA SER A 308 -7.62 8.46 4.94
C SER A 308 -8.54 9.40 5.71
N TYR A 309 -8.03 10.22 6.63
CA TYR A 309 -8.84 11.27 7.27
C TYR A 309 -9.38 12.30 6.26
N ILE A 310 -8.64 12.58 5.20
CA ILE A 310 -9.09 13.45 4.12
C ILE A 310 -10.06 12.69 3.20
N ALA A 311 -9.71 11.47 2.81
CA ALA A 311 -10.51 10.63 1.94
C ALA A 311 -11.94 10.41 2.49
N ASN A 312 -12.06 10.18 3.80
CA ASN A 312 -13.36 9.97 4.48
C ASN A 312 -14.30 11.19 4.45
N GLN A 313 -13.85 12.33 3.95
CA GLN A 313 -14.71 13.50 3.72
C GLN A 313 -15.38 13.46 2.33
N ALA A 314 -14.97 12.55 1.44
CA ALA A 314 -15.65 12.36 0.16
C ALA A 314 -17.04 11.72 0.35
N ASN A 315 -17.99 12.01 -0.56
CA ASN A 315 -19.33 11.41 -0.53
C ASN A 315 -19.27 9.93 -0.91
N HIS A 316 -18.34 9.55 -1.80
CA HIS A 316 -18.16 8.20 -2.30
C HIS A 316 -16.72 7.76 -2.09
N LEU A 317 -16.55 6.62 -1.44
CA LEU A 317 -15.24 6.03 -1.12
C LEU A 317 -15.07 4.70 -1.86
N TYR A 318 -13.91 4.52 -2.47
CA TYR A 318 -13.50 3.24 -3.02
C TYR A 318 -12.00 3.04 -2.78
N PHE A 319 -11.66 2.08 -1.95
CA PHE A 319 -10.29 1.60 -1.77
C PHE A 319 -10.18 0.22 -2.40
N TYR A 320 -9.37 0.11 -3.45
CA TYR A 320 -9.24 -1.16 -4.18
C TYR A 320 -8.75 -2.30 -3.29
N GLY A 321 -7.94 -2.01 -2.27
CA GLY A 321 -7.49 -2.98 -1.28
C GLY A 321 -8.63 -3.64 -0.50
N ASP A 322 -9.67 -2.91 -0.18
CA ASP A 322 -10.83 -3.41 0.57
C ASP A 322 -11.68 -4.36 -0.30
N HIS A 323 -11.74 -4.09 -1.63
CA HIS A 323 -12.44 -4.93 -2.61
C HIS A 323 -11.60 -6.10 -3.15
N ALA A 324 -10.28 -6.06 -2.96
CA ALA A 324 -9.37 -7.12 -3.38
C ALA A 324 -8.35 -7.46 -2.27
N PRO A 325 -8.80 -7.79 -1.04
CA PRO A 325 -7.94 -7.92 0.14
C PRO A 325 -6.91 -9.05 0.04
N THR A 326 -7.16 -10.02 -0.86
CA THR A 326 -6.28 -11.18 -1.08
C THR A 326 -5.22 -10.95 -2.14
N LYS A 327 -5.33 -9.88 -2.94
CA LYS A 327 -4.33 -9.57 -3.96
C LYS A 327 -3.08 -8.98 -3.33
N THR A 328 -1.96 -9.66 -3.52
CA THR A 328 -0.63 -9.20 -3.10
C THR A 328 -0.03 -8.14 -4.04
N HIS A 329 -0.52 -8.08 -5.27
CA HIS A 329 -0.13 -7.12 -6.31
C HIS A 329 -1.40 -6.50 -6.87
N ARG A 330 -1.49 -5.19 -6.77
CA ARG A 330 -2.62 -4.38 -7.24
C ARG A 330 -2.07 -3.35 -8.22
N PHE A 331 -2.71 -3.23 -9.38
CA PHE A 331 -2.28 -2.34 -10.45
C PHE A 331 -3.28 -1.19 -10.60
N ASP A 332 -2.79 0.02 -10.86
CA ASP A 332 -3.65 1.21 -10.91
C ASP A 332 -4.75 1.11 -11.98
N HIS A 333 -4.46 0.49 -13.12
CA HIS A 333 -5.45 0.31 -14.19
C HIS A 333 -6.65 -0.59 -13.79
N GLU A 334 -6.53 -1.38 -12.73
CA GLU A 334 -7.64 -2.19 -12.23
C GLU A 334 -8.76 -1.34 -11.61
N MET A 335 -8.49 -0.06 -11.33
CA MET A 335 -9.51 0.91 -10.88
C MET A 335 -10.34 1.51 -12.03
N LEU A 336 -9.99 1.28 -13.32
CA LEU A 336 -10.66 1.92 -14.45
C LEU A 336 -12.19 1.73 -14.46
N ALA A 337 -12.67 0.54 -14.11
CA ALA A 337 -14.11 0.27 -14.07
C ALA A 337 -14.84 1.16 -13.05
N GLU A 338 -14.26 1.37 -11.87
CA GLU A 338 -14.85 2.23 -10.84
C GLU A 338 -14.73 3.71 -11.21
N ILE A 339 -13.62 4.11 -11.84
CA ILE A 339 -13.43 5.47 -12.38
C ILE A 339 -14.48 5.76 -13.46
N GLU A 340 -14.70 4.84 -14.39
CA GLU A 340 -15.73 4.96 -15.43
C GLU A 340 -17.13 5.09 -14.83
N LYS A 341 -17.44 4.27 -13.83
CA LYS A 341 -18.70 4.33 -13.09
C LYS A 341 -18.87 5.69 -12.40
N ALA A 342 -17.86 6.24 -11.76
CA ALA A 342 -17.91 7.56 -11.13
C ALA A 342 -18.11 8.68 -12.17
N ILE A 343 -17.38 8.65 -13.30
CA ILE A 343 -17.55 9.62 -14.40
C ILE A 343 -18.99 9.59 -14.94
N ASN A 344 -19.55 8.41 -15.18
CA ASN A 344 -20.85 8.23 -15.81
C ASN A 344 -22.03 8.16 -14.82
N SER A 345 -21.77 8.22 -13.49
CA SER A 345 -22.84 8.20 -12.49
C SER A 345 -23.87 9.31 -12.76
N PRO A 346 -25.18 9.03 -12.71
CA PRO A 346 -26.19 10.02 -12.92
C PRO A 346 -26.17 11.05 -11.79
N SER A 347 -25.93 12.31 -12.13
CA SER A 347 -25.93 13.42 -11.19
C SER A 347 -26.11 14.73 -11.94
N ASP A 348 -26.94 15.63 -11.42
CA ASP A 348 -27.07 17.00 -11.95
C ASP A 348 -25.94 17.92 -11.42
N LYS A 349 -25.23 17.48 -10.37
CA LYS A 349 -24.15 18.22 -9.73
C LYS A 349 -22.83 18.06 -10.49
N PRO A 350 -21.96 19.06 -10.47
CA PRO A 350 -20.56 18.85 -10.81
C PRO A 350 -19.90 17.81 -9.90
N LYS A 351 -18.91 17.10 -10.43
CA LYS A 351 -18.20 16.05 -9.71
C LYS A 351 -16.74 16.41 -9.49
N PHE A 352 -16.22 16.06 -8.32
CA PHE A 352 -14.80 16.08 -8.00
C PHE A 352 -14.36 14.65 -7.70
N ILE A 353 -13.60 14.04 -8.62
CA ILE A 353 -13.14 12.65 -8.55
C ILE A 353 -11.64 12.67 -8.30
N ALA A 354 -11.21 12.35 -7.08
CA ALA A 354 -9.82 12.15 -6.75
C ALA A 354 -9.44 10.68 -6.92
N ILE A 355 -8.36 10.43 -7.67
CA ILE A 355 -7.82 9.10 -7.95
C ILE A 355 -6.43 9.04 -7.35
N HIS A 356 -6.20 8.18 -6.35
CA HIS A 356 -4.95 8.04 -5.64
C HIS A 356 -4.23 6.76 -6.05
N LEU A 357 -3.08 6.91 -6.69
CA LEU A 357 -2.34 5.81 -7.32
C LEU A 357 -1.38 5.12 -6.34
N MET A 358 -1.05 3.88 -6.66
CA MET A 358 0.13 3.22 -6.14
C MET A 358 1.39 3.63 -6.93
N GLY A 359 1.22 4.05 -8.17
CA GLY A 359 2.20 4.70 -9.04
C GLY A 359 3.57 4.06 -9.06
N SER A 360 4.59 4.88 -8.76
CA SER A 360 5.99 4.46 -8.73
C SER A 360 6.51 4.18 -7.30
N HIS A 361 5.63 3.74 -6.40
CA HIS A 361 6.03 3.37 -5.03
C HIS A 361 7.13 2.29 -5.02
N PRO A 362 8.19 2.38 -4.19
CA PRO A 362 9.30 1.43 -4.13
C PRO A 362 8.90 -0.05 -4.08
N ARG A 363 9.82 -0.91 -4.55
CA ARG A 363 9.61 -2.26 -5.09
C ARG A 363 8.85 -2.20 -6.41
N PHE A 364 9.36 -1.39 -7.34
CA PHE A 364 8.76 -1.06 -8.65
C PHE A 364 8.25 -2.27 -9.41
N VAL A 365 9.00 -3.39 -9.42
CA VAL A 365 8.59 -4.66 -10.07
C VAL A 365 7.20 -5.14 -9.62
N LYS A 366 6.78 -4.81 -8.38
CA LYS A 366 5.45 -5.17 -7.87
C LYS A 366 4.32 -4.27 -8.37
N ARG A 367 4.66 -3.16 -9.02
CA ARG A 367 3.73 -2.19 -9.60
C ARG A 367 3.53 -2.44 -11.09
N LEU A 368 4.35 -3.32 -11.68
CA LEU A 368 4.34 -3.60 -13.12
C LEU A 368 3.37 -4.72 -13.47
N ASP A 369 2.44 -4.41 -14.36
CA ASP A 369 1.58 -5.41 -15.00
C ASP A 369 2.32 -6.04 -16.17
N ASN A 370 2.51 -7.36 -16.13
CA ASN A 370 3.18 -8.12 -17.20
C ASN A 370 2.45 -8.07 -18.57
N LYS A 371 1.21 -7.60 -18.59
CA LYS A 371 0.43 -7.43 -19.83
C LYS A 371 0.68 -6.09 -20.50
N ARG A 372 1.40 -5.17 -19.86
CA ARG A 372 1.68 -3.82 -20.36
C ARG A 372 3.14 -3.68 -20.76
N PRO A 373 3.48 -2.78 -21.70
CA PRO A 373 4.86 -2.50 -22.09
C PRO A 373 5.73 -2.10 -20.90
N ARG A 374 6.95 -2.56 -20.86
CA ARG A 374 7.97 -2.19 -19.88
C ARG A 374 9.34 -2.06 -20.56
N PHE A 375 10.21 -1.28 -19.94
CA PHE A 375 11.60 -1.16 -20.34
C PHE A 375 12.44 -2.33 -19.79
N TYR A 376 13.55 -2.60 -20.48
CA TYR A 376 14.54 -3.60 -20.09
C TYR A 376 15.92 -2.98 -20.28
N PHE A 377 16.60 -2.70 -19.19
CA PHE A 377 17.95 -2.12 -19.15
C PHE A 377 18.84 -2.95 -18.25
N ASP A 378 20.17 -2.78 -18.35
CA ASP A 378 21.12 -3.45 -17.46
C ASP A 378 20.92 -3.08 -15.98
N ASN A 379 20.39 -1.89 -15.71
CA ASN A 379 19.98 -1.49 -14.36
C ASN A 379 18.49 -1.80 -14.16
N ASP A 380 18.20 -2.92 -13.51
CA ASP A 380 16.84 -3.41 -13.28
C ASP A 380 15.98 -2.40 -12.48
N ASP A 381 16.52 -1.78 -11.44
CA ASP A 381 15.78 -0.79 -10.63
C ASP A 381 15.37 0.44 -11.46
N LEU A 382 16.26 0.90 -12.35
CA LEU A 382 15.96 1.98 -13.28
C LEU A 382 14.92 1.54 -14.31
N ALA A 383 15.10 0.36 -14.92
CA ALA A 383 14.17 -0.18 -15.89
C ALA A 383 12.76 -0.31 -15.32
N ASP A 384 12.65 -0.87 -14.12
CA ASP A 384 11.37 -1.03 -13.42
C ASP A 384 10.77 0.33 -13.05
N TYR A 385 11.55 1.29 -12.54
CA TYR A 385 11.07 2.63 -12.21
C TYR A 385 10.54 3.37 -13.44
N LEU A 386 11.31 3.42 -14.54
CA LEU A 386 10.86 4.05 -15.79
C LEU A 386 9.63 3.35 -16.39
N SER A 387 9.53 2.04 -16.20
CA SER A 387 8.34 1.27 -16.63
C SER A 387 7.09 1.63 -15.81
N THR A 388 7.23 1.90 -14.51
CA THR A 388 6.09 2.39 -13.71
C THR A 388 5.64 3.79 -14.16
N ILE A 389 6.58 4.67 -14.51
CA ILE A 389 6.26 6.00 -15.08
C ILE A 389 5.50 5.85 -16.41
N TYR A 390 5.97 4.97 -17.28
CA TYR A 390 5.30 4.70 -18.56
C TYR A 390 3.89 4.13 -18.34
N GLN A 391 3.71 3.18 -17.44
CA GLN A 391 2.39 2.62 -17.13
C GLN A 391 1.44 3.65 -16.53
N THR A 392 1.94 4.56 -15.70
CA THR A 392 1.15 5.68 -15.18
C THR A 392 0.71 6.62 -16.31
N ASP A 393 1.59 6.95 -17.25
CA ASP A 393 1.27 7.79 -18.41
C ASP A 393 0.17 7.15 -19.29
N MET A 394 0.25 5.82 -19.51
CA MET A 394 -0.79 5.09 -20.23
C MET A 394 -2.11 5.07 -19.48
N PHE A 395 -2.09 4.94 -18.16
CA PHE A 395 -3.28 4.99 -17.33
C PHE A 395 -3.93 6.40 -17.36
N LEU A 396 -3.14 7.47 -17.31
CA LEU A 396 -3.63 8.83 -17.50
C LEU A 396 -4.31 9.01 -18.86
N LYS A 397 -3.74 8.42 -19.92
CA LYS A 397 -4.35 8.40 -21.26
C LYS A 397 -5.70 7.69 -21.26
N GLU A 398 -5.81 6.55 -20.59
CA GLU A 398 -7.07 5.81 -20.49
C GLU A 398 -8.16 6.62 -19.76
N ILE A 399 -7.83 7.24 -18.63
CA ILE A 399 -8.76 8.15 -17.92
C ILE A 399 -9.18 9.31 -18.81
N TYR A 400 -8.24 9.93 -19.51
CA TYR A 400 -8.51 11.04 -20.41
C TYR A 400 -9.44 10.63 -21.56
N GLN A 401 -9.30 9.42 -22.10
CA GLN A 401 -10.18 8.85 -23.12
C GLN A 401 -11.60 8.59 -22.59
N LEU A 402 -11.74 8.07 -21.35
CA LEU A 402 -13.04 7.90 -20.70
C LEU A 402 -13.76 9.25 -20.55
N LEU A 403 -13.04 10.30 -20.13
CA LEU A 403 -13.59 11.65 -19.99
C LEU A 403 -14.02 12.24 -21.33
N HIS A 404 -13.22 12.06 -22.38
CA HIS A 404 -13.61 12.48 -23.74
C HIS A 404 -14.84 11.75 -24.24
N THR A 405 -14.95 10.45 -23.98
CA THR A 405 -16.12 9.65 -24.36
C THR A 405 -17.38 10.14 -23.65
N ALA A 406 -17.30 10.38 -22.32
CA ALA A 406 -18.39 10.93 -21.54
C ALA A 406 -18.80 12.34 -22.02
N ASN A 407 -17.83 13.19 -22.35
CA ASN A 407 -18.09 14.52 -22.91
C ASN A 407 -18.81 14.45 -24.26
N LYS A 408 -18.32 13.59 -25.17
CA LYS A 408 -18.92 13.42 -26.51
C LYS A 408 -20.34 12.86 -26.46
N ASN A 409 -20.58 11.86 -25.61
CA ASN A 409 -21.84 11.15 -25.55
C ASN A 409 -22.91 11.88 -24.72
N ASN A 410 -22.53 12.54 -23.64
CA ASN A 410 -23.43 13.07 -22.63
C ASN A 410 -23.27 14.59 -22.39
N ASN A 411 -22.48 15.31 -23.21
CA ASN A 411 -22.14 16.72 -23.03
C ASN A 411 -21.63 17.04 -21.61
N GLN A 412 -20.62 16.26 -21.17
CA GLN A 412 -20.01 16.39 -19.86
C GLN A 412 -18.60 17.00 -19.98
N PRO A 413 -18.45 18.33 -20.11
CA PRO A 413 -17.16 18.97 -20.16
C PRO A 413 -16.33 18.63 -18.92
N PHE A 414 -15.03 18.43 -19.11
CA PHE A 414 -14.15 17.97 -18.04
C PHE A 414 -12.84 18.76 -17.95
N SER A 415 -12.24 18.70 -16.79
CA SER A 415 -10.84 19.05 -16.58
C SER A 415 -10.18 18.00 -15.68
N MET A 416 -8.94 17.64 -16.05
CA MET A 416 -8.10 16.67 -15.33
C MET A 416 -6.83 17.35 -14.85
N VAL A 417 -6.46 17.15 -13.59
CA VAL A 417 -5.19 17.59 -13.01
C VAL A 417 -4.41 16.35 -12.57
N TYR A 418 -3.13 16.30 -12.91
CA TYR A 418 -2.20 15.25 -12.49
C TYR A 418 -1.00 15.86 -11.79
N THR A 419 -0.66 15.32 -10.62
CA THR A 419 0.61 15.56 -9.92
C THR A 419 1.03 14.30 -9.17
N SER A 420 2.28 14.23 -8.71
CA SER A 420 2.73 13.24 -7.73
C SER A 420 2.90 13.89 -6.36
N ASP A 421 2.69 13.11 -5.33
CA ASP A 421 2.84 13.53 -3.94
C ASP A 421 4.29 13.92 -3.60
N HIS A 422 5.27 13.16 -4.04
CA HIS A 422 6.72 13.40 -3.98
C HIS A 422 7.45 12.61 -5.07
N GLY A 423 8.74 12.79 -5.21
CA GLY A 423 9.63 11.95 -6.00
C GLY A 423 10.52 11.07 -5.12
N LEU A 424 11.62 10.58 -5.70
CA LEU A 424 12.63 9.77 -5.04
C LEU A 424 14.02 10.40 -5.24
N HIS A 425 15.03 9.95 -4.51
CA HIS A 425 16.41 10.40 -4.70
C HIS A 425 16.90 10.12 -6.13
N GLN A 426 17.61 11.07 -6.71
CA GLN A 426 18.02 11.11 -8.12
C GLN A 426 18.76 9.86 -8.64
N THR A 427 19.59 9.21 -7.81
CA THR A 427 20.37 8.04 -8.23
C THR A 427 20.12 6.78 -7.38
N LYS A 428 19.56 6.93 -6.19
CA LYS A 428 19.30 5.79 -5.28
C LYS A 428 17.87 5.24 -5.43
N LEU A 429 16.98 6.00 -6.09
CA LEU A 429 15.54 5.68 -6.23
C LEU A 429 14.87 5.29 -4.90
N LYS A 430 15.20 6.02 -3.85
CA LYS A 430 14.68 5.85 -2.47
C LYS A 430 14.25 7.21 -1.91
N HIS A 431 13.47 7.18 -0.84
CA HIS A 431 13.13 8.41 -0.11
C HIS A 431 14.41 9.11 0.38
N ASP A 432 14.45 10.43 0.23
CA ASP A 432 15.55 11.26 0.67
C ASP A 432 15.08 12.73 0.81
N ASP A 433 15.79 13.53 1.61
CA ASP A 433 15.49 14.92 1.91
C ASP A 433 16.32 15.86 1.02
N THR A 434 16.04 15.84 -0.29
CA THR A 434 16.75 16.64 -1.29
C THR A 434 15.79 17.49 -2.11
N GLN A 435 16.28 18.55 -2.75
CA GLN A 435 15.50 19.35 -3.68
C GLN A 435 14.93 18.52 -4.81
N PHE A 436 15.66 17.51 -5.28
CA PHE A 436 15.24 16.61 -6.35
C PHE A 436 13.97 15.82 -6.00
N THR A 437 13.89 15.32 -4.77
CA THR A 437 12.74 14.53 -4.27
C THR A 437 11.42 15.32 -4.31
N LEU A 438 11.49 16.65 -4.18
CA LEU A 438 10.31 17.50 -4.17
C LEU A 438 9.91 18.01 -5.57
N ARG A 439 10.71 17.75 -6.62
CA ARG A 439 10.40 18.17 -8.00
C ARG A 439 9.51 17.14 -8.69
N THR A 440 8.20 17.32 -8.53
CA THR A 440 7.16 16.44 -9.09
C THR A 440 6.51 17.04 -10.34
N PRO A 441 5.87 16.24 -11.20
CA PRO A 441 5.12 16.75 -12.34
C PRO A 441 3.86 17.49 -11.90
N LEU A 442 3.39 18.43 -12.71
CA LEU A 442 2.05 19.00 -12.61
C LEU A 442 1.52 19.31 -14.01
N PHE A 443 0.35 18.74 -14.33
CA PHE A 443 -0.38 18.96 -15.58
C PHE A 443 -1.83 19.30 -15.30
N LYS A 444 -2.40 20.23 -16.10
CA LYS A 444 -3.84 20.48 -16.17
C LYS A 444 -4.29 20.30 -17.61
N LEU A 445 -5.21 19.37 -17.82
CA LEU A 445 -5.78 19.02 -19.13
C LEU A 445 -7.28 19.24 -19.10
N SER A 446 -7.86 19.82 -20.15
CA SER A 446 -9.30 20.09 -20.18
C SER A 446 -9.90 19.79 -21.55
N SER A 447 -11.20 19.56 -21.60
CA SER A 447 -11.94 19.26 -22.84
C SER A 447 -11.91 20.38 -23.87
N ASP A 448 -11.59 21.60 -23.47
CA ASP A 448 -11.51 22.81 -24.29
C ASP A 448 -10.07 23.30 -24.52
N ASP A 449 -9.05 22.54 -24.12
CA ASP A 449 -7.66 22.90 -24.42
C ASP A 449 -7.34 22.66 -25.91
N SER A 450 -6.96 23.74 -26.63
CA SER A 450 -6.63 23.72 -28.06
C SER A 450 -5.12 23.68 -28.35
N GLU A 451 -4.30 24.00 -27.35
CA GLU A 451 -2.84 24.06 -27.46
C GLU A 451 -2.13 23.58 -26.20
N ARG A 452 -0.82 23.35 -26.31
CA ARG A 452 0.05 23.04 -25.18
C ARG A 452 0.70 24.32 -24.67
N ILE A 453 0.49 24.61 -23.39
CA ILE A 453 1.05 25.77 -22.69
C ILE A 453 2.09 25.30 -21.68
N GLU A 454 3.25 25.93 -21.66
CA GLU A 454 4.27 25.69 -20.64
C GLU A 454 4.31 26.84 -19.64
N ASN A 455 4.03 26.53 -18.37
CA ASN A 455 4.11 27.48 -17.28
C ASN A 455 5.43 27.31 -16.52
N ASN A 456 6.29 28.33 -16.58
CA ASN A 456 7.61 28.34 -15.93
C ASN A 456 7.63 29.03 -14.57
N THR A 457 6.49 29.52 -14.08
CA THR A 457 6.42 30.15 -12.78
C THR A 457 6.57 29.10 -11.67
N PRO A 458 7.42 29.31 -10.65
CA PRO A 458 7.53 28.43 -9.50
C PRO A 458 6.19 28.27 -8.77
N GLN A 459 5.86 27.04 -8.41
CA GLN A 459 4.59 26.68 -7.82
C GLN A 459 4.83 25.85 -6.56
N ALA A 460 4.26 26.30 -5.43
CA ALA A 460 4.38 25.63 -4.15
C ALA A 460 3.25 24.61 -3.94
N GLY A 461 3.59 23.38 -3.62
CA GLY A 461 2.62 22.36 -3.17
C GLY A 461 1.96 22.74 -1.84
N HIS A 462 2.70 23.46 -0.98
CA HIS A 462 2.10 24.09 0.19
C HIS A 462 1.13 25.20 -0.25
N GLY A 463 -0.18 24.96 -0.15
CA GLY A 463 -1.22 25.84 -0.68
C GLY A 463 -1.80 25.38 -2.02
N PHE A 464 -1.46 24.20 -2.49
CA PHE A 464 -2.05 23.59 -3.68
C PHE A 464 -3.58 23.47 -3.60
N VAL A 465 -4.12 23.39 -2.39
CA VAL A 465 -5.57 23.42 -2.14
C VAL A 465 -6.24 24.67 -2.74
N TRP A 466 -5.54 25.81 -2.80
CA TRP A 466 -6.06 27.04 -3.43
C TRP A 466 -6.16 26.93 -4.93
N PHE A 467 -5.18 26.25 -5.56
CA PHE A 467 -5.25 25.90 -6.98
C PHE A 467 -6.45 24.99 -7.26
N LEU A 468 -6.66 23.96 -6.43
CA LEU A 468 -7.79 23.05 -6.57
C LEU A 468 -9.13 23.77 -6.36
N ALA A 469 -9.22 24.68 -5.39
CA ALA A 469 -10.43 25.48 -5.16
C ALA A 469 -10.78 26.32 -6.39
N ASP A 470 -9.84 27.08 -6.94
CA ASP A 470 -10.04 27.86 -8.16
C ASP A 470 -10.39 27.00 -9.36
N TRP A 471 -9.69 25.86 -9.51
CA TRP A 471 -9.95 24.91 -10.59
C TRP A 471 -11.36 24.32 -10.51
N LEU A 472 -11.89 24.10 -9.30
CA LEU A 472 -13.27 23.71 -9.05
C LEU A 472 -14.28 24.86 -9.26
N GLY A 473 -13.81 26.09 -9.47
CA GLY A 473 -14.64 27.29 -9.58
C GLY A 473 -15.10 27.88 -8.25
N ILE A 474 -14.41 27.54 -7.15
CA ILE A 474 -14.76 27.98 -5.79
C ILE A 474 -13.87 29.16 -5.39
N LYS A 475 -14.47 30.26 -4.98
CA LYS A 475 -13.81 31.43 -4.38
C LYS A 475 -14.02 31.42 -2.87
N THR A 476 -12.96 31.69 -2.11
CA THR A 476 -13.03 31.75 -0.64
C THR A 476 -12.42 33.05 -0.09
N HIS A 477 -12.89 33.51 1.05
CA HIS A 477 -12.28 34.62 1.80
C HIS A 477 -11.02 34.19 2.57
N ASN A 478 -10.78 32.89 2.73
CA ASN A 478 -9.57 32.36 3.40
C ASN A 478 -8.33 32.48 2.53
N GLN A 479 -8.51 32.67 1.21
CA GLN A 479 -7.42 32.71 0.28
C GLN A 479 -6.62 33.98 0.41
N THR A 480 -5.38 33.87 0.86
CA THR A 480 -4.49 35.03 1.11
C THR A 480 -3.53 35.30 -0.05
N ARG A 481 -3.48 34.43 -1.07
CA ARG A 481 -2.57 34.53 -2.20
C ARG A 481 -3.31 34.35 -3.53
N ASN A 482 -2.79 35.00 -4.60
CA ASN A 482 -3.25 34.72 -5.95
C ASN A 482 -3.06 33.23 -6.28
N THR A 483 -4.00 32.67 -7.02
CA THR A 483 -3.97 31.25 -7.39
C THR A 483 -2.97 30.96 -8.45
N PHE A 484 -2.59 29.69 -8.58
CA PHE A 484 -1.70 29.21 -9.63
C PHE A 484 -2.17 29.51 -11.06
N LEU A 485 -3.50 29.62 -11.27
CA LEU A 485 -4.06 29.92 -12.59
C LEU A 485 -3.88 31.39 -12.99
N SER A 486 -3.83 32.30 -12.02
CA SER A 486 -3.79 33.76 -12.22
C SER A 486 -2.48 34.42 -11.75
N ARG A 487 -1.51 33.64 -11.31
CA ARG A 487 -0.31 34.15 -10.65
C ARG A 487 0.62 34.84 -11.62
N THR A 488 0.89 36.12 -11.35
CA THR A 488 1.86 36.94 -12.07
C THR A 488 3.14 37.23 -11.26
N GLU A 489 3.15 36.95 -9.96
CA GLU A 489 4.28 37.21 -9.08
C GLU A 489 5.21 35.99 -9.02
N GLN A 490 6.51 36.23 -9.26
CA GLN A 490 7.55 35.22 -9.08
C GLN A 490 7.88 35.10 -7.61
N GLU A 491 7.54 33.97 -6.98
CA GLU A 491 8.18 33.56 -5.72
C GLU A 491 9.59 33.02 -6.02
N ASN A 492 10.55 33.37 -5.19
CA ASN A 492 11.83 32.68 -5.20
C ASN A 492 11.61 31.22 -4.80
N PRO A 493 11.98 30.23 -5.63
CA PRO A 493 11.80 28.83 -5.27
C PRO A 493 12.43 28.46 -3.94
N ASP A 494 13.56 29.09 -3.59
CA ASP A 494 14.32 28.79 -2.37
C ASP A 494 13.56 29.17 -1.10
N ASP A 495 12.61 30.10 -1.16
CA ASP A 495 11.80 30.56 -0.02
C ASP A 495 10.51 29.72 0.16
N ILE A 496 10.20 28.82 -0.77
CA ILE A 496 8.99 27.98 -0.70
C ILE A 496 9.04 27.08 0.55
N PRO A 497 8.02 27.15 1.44
CA PRO A 497 7.98 26.31 2.61
C PRO A 497 7.74 24.85 2.24
N ILE A 498 8.57 23.97 2.80
CA ILE A 498 8.48 22.52 2.68
C ILE A 498 8.55 21.88 4.07
N PHE A 499 8.13 20.63 4.18
CA PHE A 499 8.10 19.91 5.44
C PHE A 499 8.83 18.56 5.34
N PHE A 500 9.77 18.36 6.27
CA PHE A 500 10.30 17.04 6.60
C PHE A 500 10.02 16.74 8.07
N GLU A 501 10.97 16.87 8.97
CA GLU A 501 10.72 16.79 10.42
C GLU A 501 10.07 18.08 10.96
N HIS A 502 10.33 19.19 10.30
CA HIS A 502 9.77 20.53 10.60
C HIS A 502 9.62 21.34 9.30
N THR A 503 8.91 22.44 9.36
CA THR A 503 8.79 23.36 8.22
C THR A 503 10.08 24.12 8.03
N GLN A 504 10.61 24.13 6.81
CA GLN A 504 11.82 24.86 6.40
C GLN A 504 11.69 25.39 4.98
N ALA A 505 12.62 26.23 4.55
CA ALA A 505 12.68 26.73 3.19
C ALA A 505 13.27 25.66 2.25
N TYR A 506 12.75 25.56 1.01
CA TYR A 506 13.22 24.63 -0.01
C TYR A 506 14.72 24.79 -0.31
N GLY A 507 15.23 26.04 -0.32
CA GLY A 507 16.65 26.35 -0.53
C GLY A 507 17.60 25.79 0.53
N ASN A 508 17.11 25.36 1.70
CA ASN A 508 17.91 24.73 2.74
C ASN A 508 18.24 23.25 2.44
N LEU A 509 17.55 22.65 1.46
CA LEU A 509 17.80 21.26 1.07
C LEU A 509 19.03 21.13 0.19
N THR A 510 19.64 19.94 0.18
CA THR A 510 20.69 19.59 -0.77
C THR A 510 20.22 19.84 -2.21
N PRO A 511 20.91 20.72 -2.97
CA PRO A 511 20.51 21.06 -4.32
C PRO A 511 20.65 19.84 -5.27
N PHE A 512 19.90 19.87 -6.36
CA PHE A 512 20.06 18.93 -7.45
C PHE A 512 21.39 19.23 -8.21
N ASP A 513 22.27 18.24 -8.28
CA ASP A 513 23.61 18.37 -8.92
C ASP A 513 23.61 18.05 -10.43
N GLY A 514 22.45 17.78 -11.03
CA GLY A 514 22.30 17.44 -12.43
C GLY A 514 22.52 15.96 -12.77
N GLN A 515 22.90 15.13 -11.81
CA GLN A 515 23.15 13.71 -12.07
C GLN A 515 21.85 12.91 -12.06
N LEU A 516 21.62 12.13 -13.11
CA LEU A 516 20.50 11.20 -13.25
C LEU A 516 21.04 9.80 -13.59
N LEU A 517 20.29 8.77 -13.21
CA LEU A 517 20.50 7.44 -13.76
C LEU A 517 20.10 7.47 -15.24
N MET A 518 20.98 6.94 -16.09
CA MET A 518 20.77 6.90 -17.53
C MET A 518 20.98 5.48 -18.04
N PRO A 519 20.07 4.94 -18.88
CA PRO A 519 20.35 3.74 -19.63
C PRO A 519 21.47 3.97 -20.64
N LYS A 520 22.05 2.92 -21.17
CA LYS A 520 23.01 3.01 -22.29
C LYS A 520 22.32 3.50 -23.57
N ALA A 521 23.09 4.08 -24.48
CA ALA A 521 22.53 4.68 -25.70
C ALA A 521 21.82 3.65 -26.61
N ASP A 522 22.33 2.42 -26.68
CA ASP A 522 21.72 1.31 -27.42
C ASP A 522 20.41 0.82 -26.77
N GLU A 523 20.34 0.80 -25.45
CA GLU A 523 19.13 0.45 -24.69
C GLU A 523 18.01 1.48 -24.91
N ILE A 524 18.35 2.77 -25.00
CA ILE A 524 17.37 3.84 -25.29
C ILE A 524 16.74 3.64 -26.67
N GLN A 525 17.52 3.23 -27.67
CA GLN A 525 17.02 2.99 -29.03
C GLN A 525 16.10 1.77 -29.13
N ALA A 526 16.29 0.78 -28.28
CA ALA A 526 15.49 -0.43 -28.19
C ALA A 526 14.20 -0.28 -27.34
N SER A 527 14.00 0.88 -26.71
CA SER A 527 12.86 1.14 -25.83
C SER A 527 11.52 1.17 -26.59
N PRO A 528 10.39 0.84 -25.98
CA PRO A 528 9.07 0.97 -26.58
C PRO A 528 8.83 2.38 -27.11
N LYS A 529 8.30 2.48 -28.34
CA LYS A 529 8.01 3.76 -29.00
C LYS A 529 6.64 4.29 -28.68
#